data_b9532355eaefd7730c881be701399671
#
_entry.id   b9532355eaefd7730c881be701399671
#
_cell.length_a   1.000
_cell.length_b   1.000
_cell.length_c   1.000
_cell.angle_alpha   90.00
_cell.angle_beta   90.00
_cell.angle_gamma   90.00
#
_symmetry.space_group_name_H-M   'P 1'
#
loop_
_entity.id
_entity.type
_entity.pdbx_description
1 polymer ?
#
loop_
_entity_poly.entity_id
_entity_poly.type
_entity_poly.pdbx_seq_one_letter_code
_entity_poly.pdbx_strand_id
1 'polypeptide(L)'
;KIKKIINSFSEINIHVIGDIIVDSHTETTLLGGQTKTPTISVLKEKNTDYIGGAGVVALNLHHAGANVSFSTVIGKDKLGSFVKKRLKNKINFFPYTDNSRPTTNKNLIVCNNHRLIKLDTLDNQPISKKIVETFIGDMSKIKNLNGVIFSDFRHGVFNKSNIDIFTKKI
;
A
#
# COMPACT_ATOMS: atom_id res chain seq x y z
N LYS A 1 -20.13 -27.83 -4.00
CA LYS A 1 -19.51 -27.13 -5.14
C LYS A 1 -18.64 -25.95 -4.66
N ILE A 2 -19.18 -25.00 -3.83
CA ILE A 2 -18.46 -23.81 -3.32
C ILE A 2 -17.22 -24.21 -2.51
N LYS A 3 -17.32 -25.16 -1.56
CA LYS A 3 -16.20 -25.64 -0.74
C LYS A 3 -15.03 -26.16 -1.60
N LYS A 4 -15.32 -26.82 -2.74
CA LYS A 4 -14.29 -27.31 -3.66
C LYS A 4 -13.56 -26.14 -4.36
N ILE A 5 -14.30 -25.08 -4.72
CA ILE A 5 -13.72 -23.87 -5.32
C ILE A 5 -12.83 -23.13 -4.30
N ILE A 6 -13.30 -22.96 -3.06
CA ILE A 6 -12.49 -22.31 -2.01
C ILE A 6 -11.21 -23.10 -1.73
N ASN A 7 -11.27 -24.42 -1.67
CA ASN A 7 -10.10 -25.25 -1.43
C ASN A 7 -9.07 -25.19 -2.59
N SER A 8 -9.48 -24.86 -3.81
CA SER A 8 -8.54 -24.70 -4.93
C SER A 8 -7.79 -23.37 -4.93
N PHE A 9 -8.11 -22.42 -4.06
CA PHE A 9 -7.39 -21.13 -3.97
C PHE A 9 -5.92 -21.30 -3.61
N SER A 10 -5.56 -22.32 -2.84
CA SER A 10 -4.17 -22.62 -2.49
C SER A 10 -3.28 -23.03 -3.68
N GLU A 11 -3.89 -23.37 -4.80
CA GLU A 11 -3.19 -23.71 -6.05
C GLU A 11 -2.98 -22.51 -6.97
N ILE A 12 -3.58 -21.34 -6.62
CA ILE A 12 -3.56 -20.15 -7.45
C ILE A 12 -2.42 -19.24 -7.03
N ASN A 13 -1.56 -18.90 -8.01
CA ASN A 13 -0.46 -17.93 -7.85
C ASN A 13 -0.86 -16.59 -8.46
N ILE A 14 -0.99 -15.57 -7.62
CA ILE A 14 -1.39 -14.22 -8.04
C ILE A 14 -0.25 -13.25 -7.75
N HIS A 15 0.07 -12.41 -8.74
CA HIS A 15 0.95 -11.27 -8.53
C HIS A 15 0.15 -9.98 -8.49
N VAL A 16 0.28 -9.24 -7.40
CA VAL A 16 -0.29 -7.90 -7.27
C VAL A 16 0.80 -6.88 -7.58
N ILE A 17 0.49 -5.88 -8.41
CA ILE A 17 1.33 -4.70 -8.63
C ILE A 17 0.48 -3.48 -8.32
N GLY A 18 1.01 -2.52 -7.57
CA GLY A 18 0.24 -1.30 -7.32
C GLY A 18 0.74 -0.43 -6.20
N ASP A 19 -0.05 0.61 -5.93
CA ASP A 19 0.29 1.63 -4.95
C ASP A 19 0.01 1.14 -3.53
N ILE A 20 1.08 0.96 -2.73
CA ILE A 20 0.94 0.76 -1.29
C ILE A 20 0.50 2.07 -0.63
N ILE A 21 -0.42 1.98 0.31
CA ILE A 21 -0.83 3.08 1.17
C ILE A 21 -0.66 2.63 2.62
N VAL A 22 -0.19 3.52 3.47
CA VAL A 22 -0.31 3.37 4.91
C VAL A 22 -1.44 4.27 5.38
N ASP A 23 -2.51 3.68 5.87
CA ASP A 23 -3.61 4.40 6.50
C ASP A 23 -3.27 4.56 7.99
N SER A 24 -2.98 5.81 8.40
CA SER A 24 -2.71 6.14 9.80
C SER A 24 -3.96 6.71 10.45
N HIS A 25 -4.19 6.33 11.70
CA HIS A 25 -5.26 6.83 12.55
C HIS A 25 -4.64 7.47 13.79
N THR A 26 -4.71 8.79 13.86
CA THR A 26 -4.18 9.59 14.98
C THR A 26 -5.33 10.02 15.89
N GLU A 27 -5.38 9.42 17.08
CA GLU A 27 -6.32 9.77 18.14
C GLU A 27 -5.78 10.97 18.90
N THR A 28 -6.65 11.94 19.18
CA THR A 28 -6.30 13.19 19.86
C THR A 28 -7.39 13.60 20.83
N THR A 29 -7.02 14.47 21.79
CA THR A 29 -7.96 15.19 22.68
C THR A 29 -7.82 16.70 22.47
N LEU A 30 -8.91 17.46 22.64
CA LEU A 30 -8.87 18.91 22.58
C LEU A 30 -8.07 19.46 23.75
N LEU A 31 -7.09 20.30 23.43
CA LEU A 31 -6.46 21.16 24.42
C LEU A 31 -7.39 22.36 24.65
N GLY A 32 -8.14 22.35 25.77
CA GLY A 32 -9.00 23.44 26.13
C GLY A 32 -8.20 24.71 26.39
N GLY A 33 -8.86 25.88 26.26
CA GLY A 33 -8.28 27.17 26.55
C GLY A 33 -8.33 28.15 25.37
N GLN A 34 -8.14 29.45 25.68
CA GLN A 34 -8.02 30.46 24.64
C GLN A 34 -6.65 30.35 23.98
N THR A 35 -6.65 30.07 22.69
CA THR A 35 -5.43 30.13 21.88
C THR A 35 -5.19 31.55 21.40
N LYS A 36 -3.92 31.96 21.25
CA LYS A 36 -3.55 33.27 20.70
C LYS A 36 -4.03 33.46 19.24
N THR A 37 -4.40 32.39 18.59
CA THR A 37 -4.92 32.37 17.22
C THR A 37 -6.20 31.52 17.17
N PRO A 38 -7.14 31.78 16.26
CA PRO A 38 -8.37 31.01 16.10
C PRO A 38 -8.06 29.63 15.46
N THR A 39 -7.27 28.81 16.15
CA THR A 39 -6.81 27.50 15.69
C THR A 39 -7.17 26.44 16.71
N ILE A 40 -7.67 25.30 16.24
CA ILE A 40 -7.92 24.14 17.08
C ILE A 40 -6.57 23.52 17.46
N SER A 41 -6.32 23.41 18.77
CA SER A 41 -5.16 22.72 19.30
C SER A 41 -5.58 21.38 19.90
N VAL A 42 -4.87 20.34 19.54
CA VAL A 42 -5.13 18.98 20.01
C VAL A 42 -3.85 18.33 20.55
N LEU A 43 -4.01 17.53 21.59
CA LEU A 43 -2.96 16.68 22.12
C LEU A 43 -3.04 15.33 21.42
N LYS A 44 -1.92 14.89 20.83
CA LYS A 44 -1.83 13.55 20.23
C LYS A 44 -1.72 12.51 21.34
N GLU A 45 -2.65 11.55 21.34
CA GLU A 45 -2.66 10.43 22.28
C GLU A 45 -2.01 9.18 21.67
N LYS A 46 -2.47 8.78 20.49
CA LYS A 46 -2.06 7.53 19.87
C LYS A 46 -2.01 7.65 18.36
N ASN A 47 -1.13 6.88 17.74
CA ASN A 47 -1.14 6.65 16.29
C ASN A 47 -1.15 5.15 16.01
N THR A 48 -2.03 4.73 15.12
CA THR A 48 -2.11 3.34 14.66
C THR A 48 -2.03 3.32 13.14
N ASP A 49 -1.09 2.52 12.61
CA ASP A 49 -0.84 2.41 11.17
C ASP A 49 -1.39 1.08 10.64
N TYR A 50 -2.06 1.14 9.50
CA TYR A 50 -2.66 -0.01 8.81
C TYR A 50 -2.12 -0.10 7.38
N ILE A 51 -2.04 -1.33 6.87
CA ILE A 51 -1.76 -1.55 5.44
C ILE A 51 -3.02 -1.26 4.64
N GLY A 52 -2.92 -0.39 3.65
CA GLY A 52 -3.96 0.00 2.72
C GLY A 52 -3.54 -0.15 1.26
N GLY A 53 -4.35 0.39 0.35
CA GLY A 53 -4.11 0.35 -1.09
C GLY A 53 -3.89 -1.06 -1.63
N ALA A 54 -2.93 -1.22 -2.53
CA ALA A 54 -2.59 -2.52 -3.12
C ALA A 54 -2.11 -3.55 -2.07
N GLY A 55 -1.59 -3.08 -0.93
CA GLY A 55 -1.17 -3.96 0.16
C GLY A 55 -2.33 -4.70 0.81
N VAL A 56 -3.48 -4.07 1.02
CA VAL A 56 -4.66 -4.76 1.56
C VAL A 56 -5.26 -5.71 0.52
N VAL A 57 -5.18 -5.39 -0.77
CA VAL A 57 -5.60 -6.31 -1.84
C VAL A 57 -4.78 -7.60 -1.78
N ALA A 58 -3.45 -7.47 -1.69
CA ALA A 58 -2.55 -8.62 -1.58
C ALA A 58 -2.83 -9.45 -0.30
N LEU A 59 -3.05 -8.79 0.84
CA LEU A 59 -3.38 -9.49 2.09
C LEU A 59 -4.73 -10.21 2.03
N ASN A 60 -5.75 -9.62 1.41
CA ASN A 60 -7.07 -10.25 1.26
C ASN A 60 -6.98 -11.52 0.42
N LEU A 61 -6.25 -11.49 -0.68
CA LEU A 61 -6.01 -12.68 -1.52
C LEU A 61 -5.26 -13.78 -0.76
N HIS A 62 -4.24 -13.38 0.02
CA HIS A 62 -3.52 -14.31 0.88
C HIS A 62 -4.42 -14.95 1.92
N HIS A 63 -5.24 -14.16 2.61
CA HIS A 63 -6.19 -14.69 3.59
C HIS A 63 -7.31 -15.53 2.98
N ALA A 64 -7.63 -15.31 1.70
CA ALA A 64 -8.53 -16.19 0.94
C ALA A 64 -7.88 -17.54 0.58
N GLY A 65 -6.57 -17.68 0.78
CA GLY A 65 -5.82 -18.93 0.57
C GLY A 65 -4.90 -18.95 -0.66
N ALA A 66 -4.88 -17.89 -1.48
CA ALA A 66 -4.01 -17.84 -2.66
C ALA A 66 -2.53 -17.66 -2.30
N ASN A 67 -1.65 -18.15 -3.17
CA ASN A 67 -0.22 -17.84 -3.13
C ASN A 67 0.02 -16.47 -3.73
N VAL A 68 0.37 -15.49 -2.89
CA VAL A 68 0.43 -14.09 -3.30
C VAL A 68 1.86 -13.58 -3.33
N SER A 69 2.19 -12.90 -4.41
CA SER A 69 3.37 -12.05 -4.53
C SER A 69 2.93 -10.59 -4.76
N PHE A 70 3.74 -9.63 -4.32
CA PHE A 70 3.38 -8.21 -4.39
C PHE A 70 4.58 -7.31 -4.66
N SER A 71 4.51 -6.54 -5.76
CA SER A 71 5.48 -5.49 -6.10
C SER A 71 4.89 -4.11 -5.89
N THR A 72 5.63 -3.24 -5.21
CA THR A 72 5.24 -1.87 -4.93
C THR A 72 6.44 -0.95 -4.69
N VAL A 73 6.21 0.36 -4.66
CA VAL A 73 7.21 1.36 -4.29
C VAL A 73 6.95 1.85 -2.87
N ILE A 74 8.00 1.95 -2.09
CA ILE A 74 8.00 2.54 -0.74
C ILE A 74 9.12 3.56 -0.62
N GLY A 75 8.95 4.53 0.27
CA GLY A 75 10.01 5.46 0.65
C GLY A 75 11.05 4.84 1.59
N LYS A 76 12.20 5.52 1.73
CA LYS A 76 13.20 5.20 2.76
C LYS A 76 12.85 5.90 4.08
N ASP A 77 11.74 5.49 4.69
CA ASP A 77 11.18 6.12 5.88
C ASP A 77 10.65 5.08 6.89
N LYS A 78 10.11 5.59 8.02
CA LYS A 78 9.54 4.74 9.08
C LYS A 78 8.34 3.93 8.58
N LEU A 79 7.51 4.51 7.70
CA LEU A 79 6.33 3.83 7.15
C LEU A 79 6.73 2.76 6.14
N GLY A 80 7.74 2.99 5.31
CA GLY A 80 8.33 1.94 4.46
C GLY A 80 8.88 0.77 5.27
N SER A 81 9.52 1.05 6.40
CA SER A 81 9.98 0.01 7.34
C SER A 81 8.81 -0.74 7.97
N PHE A 82 7.74 -0.04 8.34
CA PHE A 82 6.50 -0.65 8.82
C PHE A 82 5.89 -1.60 7.78
N VAL A 83 5.75 -1.16 6.52
CA VAL A 83 5.25 -1.97 5.41
C VAL A 83 6.07 -3.24 5.25
N LYS A 84 7.40 -3.12 5.19
CA LYS A 84 8.31 -4.29 5.10
C LYS A 84 8.06 -5.28 6.23
N LYS A 85 8.00 -4.80 7.47
CA LYS A 85 7.77 -5.64 8.66
C LYS A 85 6.42 -6.37 8.60
N ARG A 86 5.36 -5.70 8.12
CA ARG A 86 4.00 -6.24 8.07
C ARG A 86 3.78 -7.29 7.00
N LEU A 87 4.48 -7.18 5.87
CA LEU A 87 4.23 -8.01 4.69
C LEU A 87 5.25 -9.15 4.51
N LYS A 88 6.52 -8.96 4.91
CA LYS A 88 7.64 -9.87 4.64
C LYS A 88 7.37 -11.36 4.96
N ASN A 89 6.64 -11.66 6.02
CA ASN A 89 6.41 -13.04 6.48
C ASN A 89 5.02 -13.58 6.10
N LYS A 90 4.25 -12.84 5.30
CA LYS A 90 2.89 -13.22 4.91
C LYS A 90 2.77 -13.55 3.43
N ILE A 91 3.44 -12.78 2.61
CA ILE A 91 3.39 -12.89 1.15
C ILE A 91 4.80 -12.80 0.57
N ASN A 92 4.98 -13.21 -0.67
CA ASN A 92 6.24 -13.01 -1.39
C ASN A 92 6.35 -11.53 -1.80
N PHE A 93 7.02 -10.73 -0.98
CA PHE A 93 7.00 -9.28 -1.05
C PHE A 93 8.24 -8.70 -1.74
N PHE A 94 8.03 -7.94 -2.82
CA PHE A 94 9.04 -7.28 -3.65
C PHE A 94 8.94 -5.74 -3.55
N PRO A 95 9.38 -5.11 -2.45
CA PRO A 95 9.35 -3.66 -2.33
C PRO A 95 10.53 -3.01 -3.04
N TYR A 96 10.27 -2.09 -3.94
CA TYR A 96 11.29 -1.15 -4.41
C TYR A 96 11.37 0.03 -3.45
N THR A 97 12.56 0.31 -2.93
CA THR A 97 12.76 1.49 -2.06
C THR A 97 13.23 2.66 -2.91
N ASP A 98 12.40 3.69 -3.02
CA ASP A 98 12.72 4.95 -3.70
C ASP A 98 13.08 6.01 -2.66
N ASN A 99 14.31 6.57 -2.78
CA ASN A 99 14.80 7.58 -1.85
C ASN A 99 14.24 8.99 -2.16
N SER A 100 13.64 9.17 -3.32
CA SER A 100 13.13 10.47 -3.80
C SER A 100 11.71 10.77 -3.38
N ARG A 101 10.97 9.77 -2.88
CA ARG A 101 9.57 9.92 -2.49
C ARG A 101 9.28 9.34 -1.11
N PRO A 102 8.28 9.89 -0.37
CA PRO A 102 7.80 9.28 0.86
C PRO A 102 6.98 8.01 0.56
N THR A 103 6.88 7.11 1.56
CA THR A 103 5.83 6.09 1.55
C THR A 103 4.48 6.79 1.65
N THR A 104 3.56 6.48 0.73
CA THR A 104 2.23 7.10 0.71
C THR A 104 1.52 6.87 2.04
N ASN A 105 1.15 7.96 2.70
CA ASN A 105 0.45 7.95 3.97
C ASN A 105 -0.83 8.79 3.90
N LYS A 106 -1.91 8.25 4.42
CA LYS A 106 -3.19 8.93 4.61
C LYS A 106 -3.52 8.91 6.08
N ASN A 107 -3.24 10.01 6.77
CA ASN A 107 -3.42 10.12 8.20
C ASN A 107 -4.73 10.81 8.56
N LEU A 108 -5.67 10.07 9.14
CA LEU A 108 -6.90 10.59 9.69
C LEU A 108 -6.68 11.02 11.14
N ILE A 109 -6.86 12.31 11.41
CA ILE A 109 -6.79 12.88 12.76
C ILE A 109 -8.20 12.96 13.32
N VAL A 110 -8.40 12.33 14.48
CA VAL A 110 -9.69 12.17 15.15
C VAL A 110 -9.59 12.72 16.57
N CYS A 111 -10.60 13.46 16.99
CA CYS A 111 -10.76 13.95 18.36
C CYS A 111 -12.14 13.57 18.89
N ASN A 112 -12.20 12.88 20.03
CA ASN A 112 -13.45 12.43 20.65
C ASN A 112 -14.42 11.78 19.63
N ASN A 113 -13.91 10.85 18.79
CA ASN A 113 -14.64 10.20 17.70
C ASN A 113 -15.07 11.10 16.52
N HIS A 114 -14.74 12.38 16.53
CA HIS A 114 -14.99 13.27 15.41
C HIS A 114 -13.75 13.36 14.50
N ARG A 115 -13.94 13.19 13.20
CA ARG A 115 -12.89 13.39 12.20
C ARG A 115 -12.60 14.88 12.06
N LEU A 116 -11.39 15.30 12.39
CA LEU A 116 -10.99 16.70 12.29
C LEU A 116 -10.43 17.03 10.92
N ILE A 117 -9.43 16.25 10.49
CA ILE A 117 -8.71 16.49 9.25
C ILE A 117 -8.07 15.18 8.76
N LYS A 118 -7.87 15.09 7.45
CA LYS A 118 -7.05 14.07 6.83
C LYS A 118 -5.78 14.72 6.30
N LEU A 119 -4.65 14.26 6.78
CA LEU A 119 -3.33 14.75 6.38
C LEU A 119 -2.68 13.69 5.49
N ASP A 120 -2.55 13.99 4.20
CA ASP A 120 -1.95 13.10 3.22
C ASP A 120 -0.48 13.49 2.97
N THR A 121 0.41 12.51 3.04
CA THR A 121 1.83 12.63 2.64
C THR A 121 2.06 11.65 1.49
N LEU A 122 2.29 12.18 0.30
CA LEU A 122 2.40 11.35 -0.90
C LEU A 122 3.16 12.08 -2.01
N ASP A 123 3.61 11.30 -3.00
CA ASP A 123 4.10 11.79 -4.28
C ASP A 123 3.41 11.01 -5.40
N ASN A 124 2.66 11.71 -6.25
CA ASN A 124 1.91 11.13 -7.37
C ASN A 124 2.70 11.11 -8.69
N GLN A 125 3.96 11.53 -8.67
CA GLN A 125 4.78 11.49 -9.88
C GLN A 125 4.96 10.06 -10.38
N PRO A 126 4.99 9.85 -11.70
CA PRO A 126 5.24 8.54 -12.28
C PRO A 126 6.52 7.91 -11.75
N ILE A 127 6.49 6.60 -11.52
CA ILE A 127 7.69 5.84 -11.21
C ILE A 127 8.64 5.83 -12.41
N SER A 128 9.95 5.73 -12.13
CA SER A 128 10.97 5.68 -13.19
C SER A 128 10.88 4.39 -14.02
N LYS A 129 11.36 4.44 -15.25
CA LYS A 129 11.46 3.27 -16.15
C LYS A 129 12.20 2.10 -15.49
N LYS A 130 13.24 2.39 -14.72
CA LYS A 130 14.01 1.38 -13.96
C LYS A 130 13.12 0.61 -12.98
N ILE A 131 12.21 1.29 -12.29
CA ILE A 131 11.27 0.64 -11.35
C ILE A 131 10.28 -0.24 -12.11
N VAL A 132 9.76 0.24 -13.26
CA VAL A 132 8.88 -0.57 -14.14
C VAL A 132 9.59 -1.86 -14.57
N GLU A 133 10.83 -1.76 -15.05
CA GLU A 133 11.64 -2.91 -15.45
C GLU A 133 11.89 -3.88 -14.28
N THR A 134 12.11 -3.35 -13.09
CA THR A 134 12.25 -4.17 -11.86
C THR A 134 10.98 -4.98 -11.58
N PHE A 135 9.81 -4.36 -11.65
CA PHE A 135 8.53 -5.04 -11.41
C PHE A 135 8.24 -6.13 -12.43
N ILE A 136 8.58 -5.88 -13.71
CA ILE A 136 8.49 -6.90 -14.76
C ILE A 136 9.46 -8.07 -14.47
N GLY A 137 10.67 -7.76 -14.02
CA GLY A 137 11.63 -8.76 -13.59
C GLY A 137 11.16 -9.58 -12.38
N ASP A 138 10.44 -8.96 -11.45
CA ASP A 138 9.85 -9.67 -10.30
C ASP A 138 8.72 -10.61 -10.73
N MET A 139 7.88 -10.17 -11.66
CA MET A 139 6.82 -10.99 -12.27
C MET A 139 7.39 -12.27 -12.91
N SER A 140 8.49 -12.14 -13.67
CA SER A 140 9.12 -13.29 -14.37
C SER A 140 9.79 -14.31 -13.43
N LYS A 141 10.00 -13.97 -12.16
CA LYS A 141 10.51 -14.92 -11.13
C LYS A 141 9.41 -15.83 -10.56
N ILE A 142 8.15 -15.50 -10.80
CA ILE A 142 7.01 -16.23 -10.23
C ILE A 142 6.68 -17.41 -11.12
N LYS A 143 6.86 -18.61 -10.58
CA LYS A 143 6.53 -19.85 -11.29
C LYS A 143 5.01 -20.06 -11.29
N ASN A 144 4.50 -20.60 -12.41
CA ASN A 144 3.08 -20.94 -12.56
C ASN A 144 2.14 -19.78 -12.19
N LEU A 145 2.47 -18.58 -12.65
CA LEU A 145 1.64 -17.40 -12.44
C LEU A 145 0.28 -17.59 -13.14
N ASN A 146 -0.82 -17.53 -12.36
CA ASN A 146 -2.18 -17.68 -12.86
C ASN A 146 -2.86 -16.34 -13.19
N GLY A 147 -2.42 -15.26 -12.56
CA GLY A 147 -2.98 -13.94 -12.82
C GLY A 147 -2.18 -12.80 -12.22
N VAL A 148 -2.37 -11.62 -12.80
CA VAL A 148 -1.79 -10.37 -12.31
C VAL A 148 -2.92 -9.41 -12.00
N ILE A 149 -2.83 -8.73 -10.84
CA ILE A 149 -3.77 -7.69 -10.44
C ILE A 149 -3.04 -6.35 -10.43
N PHE A 150 -3.51 -5.42 -11.25
CA PHE A 150 -3.09 -4.02 -11.22
C PHE A 150 -3.99 -3.23 -10.28
N SER A 151 -3.42 -2.79 -9.16
CA SER A 151 -4.14 -2.08 -8.11
C SER A 151 -3.71 -0.61 -8.08
N ASP A 152 -4.38 0.19 -8.90
CA ASP A 152 -4.08 1.61 -9.13
C ASP A 152 -4.87 2.52 -8.19
N PHE A 153 -4.16 3.24 -7.33
CA PHE A 153 -4.69 4.30 -6.46
C PHE A 153 -4.22 5.69 -6.90
N ARG A 154 -3.64 5.80 -8.11
CA ARG A 154 -3.14 7.05 -8.70
C ARG A 154 -1.98 7.68 -7.95
N HIS A 155 -1.14 6.86 -7.33
CA HIS A 155 0.06 7.32 -6.61
C HIS A 155 1.34 7.00 -7.39
N GLY A 156 1.23 6.89 -8.73
CA GLY A 156 2.35 6.92 -9.65
C GLY A 156 2.87 5.57 -10.13
N VAL A 157 2.44 4.44 -9.57
CA VAL A 157 2.85 3.11 -10.07
C VAL A 157 2.37 2.90 -11.50
N PHE A 158 1.12 3.25 -11.79
CA PHE A 158 0.58 3.19 -13.14
C PHE A 158 0.34 4.58 -13.73
N ASN A 159 0.56 4.69 -15.03
CA ASN A 159 0.27 5.87 -15.84
C ASN A 159 0.13 5.49 -17.31
N LYS A 160 -0.31 6.46 -18.15
CA LYS A 160 -0.54 6.23 -19.59
C LYS A 160 0.71 5.77 -20.34
N SER A 161 1.92 6.10 -19.86
CA SER A 161 3.16 5.76 -20.56
C SER A 161 3.70 4.37 -20.19
N ASN A 162 3.29 3.78 -19.07
CA ASN A 162 3.84 2.51 -18.60
C ASN A 162 2.83 1.35 -18.54
N ILE A 163 1.53 1.60 -18.56
CA ILE A 163 0.51 0.55 -18.46
C ILE A 163 0.64 -0.46 -19.61
N ASP A 164 0.91 -0.01 -20.84
CA ASP A 164 1.09 -0.87 -22.01
C ASP A 164 2.33 -1.78 -21.88
N ILE A 165 3.36 -1.32 -21.12
CA ILE A 165 4.56 -2.13 -20.89
C ILE A 165 4.21 -3.31 -19.98
N PHE A 166 3.40 -3.07 -18.95
CA PHE A 166 2.94 -4.12 -18.04
C PHE A 166 2.03 -5.12 -18.75
N THR A 167 1.03 -4.65 -19.50
CA THR A 167 0.03 -5.51 -20.14
C THR A 167 0.58 -6.36 -21.28
N LYS A 168 1.65 -5.91 -21.97
CA LYS A 168 2.32 -6.69 -23.03
C LYS A 168 3.20 -7.83 -22.50
N LYS A 169 3.41 -7.90 -21.18
CA LYS A 169 4.27 -8.90 -20.54
C LYS A 169 3.50 -10.01 -19.80
N ILE A 170 2.18 -9.92 -19.81
CA ILE A 170 1.25 -10.93 -19.31
C ILE A 170 0.78 -11.79 -20.47
#